data_8e77e3b4ba42cb77b122ececbc417021
#
_entry.id   8e77e3b4ba42cb77b122ececbc417021
#
_cell.length_a   1.000
_cell.length_b   1.000
_cell.length_c   1.000
_cell.angle_alpha   90.00
_cell.angle_beta   90.00
_cell.angle_gamma   90.00
#
_symmetry.space_group_name_H-M   'P 1'
#
loop_
_entity.id
_entity.type
_entity.pdbx_description
1 polymer ?
#
loop_
_entity_poly.entity_id
_entity_poly.type
_entity_poly.pdbx_seq_one_letter_code
_entity_poly.pdbx_strand_id
1 'polypeptide(L)'
;KETILLLDCLHIESKKIKFPLSKFQIVLFNSNVKHALEDGAYNTRRAQGEEGLSIIKKKFPQTLHFRDATMEQLSVVKNEMHQDVYKRCKFIIEEIERTKSGANYLKNGNIAAFGKCMYASHAGLRDLYNVSCPELDFLVEESSNIREVAGARLMGGGFGGCTINLIEQDHVAQIAETILHKYAAK
;
A
#
# COMPACT_ATOMS: atom_id res chain seq x y z
N LYS A 1 7.35 21.18 9.73
CA LYS A 1 8.16 19.98 9.99
C LYS A 1 7.28 19.06 10.85
N GLU A 2 7.46 17.76 10.83
CA GLU A 2 6.64 16.75 11.54
C GLU A 2 5.21 16.58 11.02
N THR A 3 5.02 16.60 9.71
CA THR A 3 3.74 16.36 9.10
C THR A 3 3.83 15.44 7.90
N ILE A 4 2.80 14.61 7.71
CA ILE A 4 2.53 13.84 6.51
C ILE A 4 1.41 14.56 5.75
N LEU A 5 1.44 14.48 4.43
CA LEU A 5 0.39 15.03 3.57
C LEU A 5 -0.58 13.90 3.17
N LEU A 6 -1.86 14.11 3.41
CA LEU A 6 -2.93 13.36 2.75
C LEU A 6 -3.34 14.16 1.51
N LEU A 7 -3.09 13.60 0.33
CA LEU A 7 -3.41 14.22 -0.95
C LEU A 7 -4.71 13.63 -1.51
N ASP A 8 -5.68 14.46 -1.81
CA ASP A 8 -6.84 14.12 -2.64
C ASP A 8 -6.53 14.45 -4.10
N CYS A 9 -6.22 13.40 -4.88
CA CYS A 9 -5.85 13.56 -6.29
C CYS A 9 -7.02 13.94 -7.20
N LEU A 10 -8.28 13.82 -6.78
CA LEU A 10 -9.44 14.24 -7.57
C LEU A 10 -9.64 15.75 -7.51
N HIS A 11 -9.54 16.33 -6.31
CA HIS A 11 -9.75 17.75 -6.09
C HIS A 11 -8.43 18.54 -5.98
N ILE A 12 -7.28 17.84 -6.04
CA ILE A 12 -5.93 18.41 -5.89
C ILE A 12 -5.81 19.17 -4.55
N GLU A 13 -6.42 18.62 -3.52
CA GLU A 13 -6.38 19.16 -2.16
C GLU A 13 -5.43 18.36 -1.27
N SER A 14 -4.72 19.06 -0.38
CA SER A 14 -3.85 18.40 0.60
C SER A 14 -4.23 18.77 2.02
N LYS A 15 -4.17 17.76 2.93
CA LYS A 15 -4.37 17.96 4.37
C LYS A 15 -3.11 17.53 5.12
N LYS A 16 -2.61 18.41 6.00
CA LYS A 16 -1.46 18.09 6.87
C LYS A 16 -1.94 17.29 8.08
N ILE A 17 -1.26 16.19 8.35
CA ILE A 17 -1.49 15.34 9.52
C ILE A 17 -0.21 15.33 10.34
N LYS A 18 -0.28 15.57 11.65
CA LYS A 18 0.88 15.47 12.55
C LYS A 18 1.42 14.05 12.56
N PHE A 19 2.73 13.92 12.56
CA PHE A 19 3.42 12.65 12.63
C PHE A 19 4.50 12.70 13.73
N PRO A 20 4.56 11.73 14.65
CA PRO A 20 5.45 11.77 15.81
C PRO A 20 6.90 11.37 15.45
N LEU A 21 7.60 12.22 14.69
CA LEU A 21 9.01 12.00 14.30
C LEU A 21 9.99 11.87 15.48
N SER A 22 9.58 12.32 16.68
CA SER A 22 10.38 12.14 17.89
C SER A 22 10.40 10.70 18.41
N LYS A 23 9.46 9.86 17.97
CA LYS A 23 9.34 8.47 18.41
C LYS A 23 9.60 7.46 17.31
N PHE A 24 9.31 7.83 16.07
CA PHE A 24 9.40 6.95 14.92
C PHE A 24 10.13 7.62 13.78
N GLN A 25 10.92 6.84 13.07
CA GLN A 25 11.59 7.26 11.85
C GLN A 25 11.07 6.47 10.66
N ILE A 26 10.95 7.16 9.52
CA ILE A 26 10.66 6.52 8.24
C ILE A 26 11.98 6.08 7.63
N VAL A 27 12.11 4.77 7.40
CA VAL A 27 13.31 4.14 6.84
C VAL A 27 12.95 3.44 5.53
N LEU A 28 13.78 3.61 4.51
CA LEU A 28 13.63 2.93 3.24
C LEU A 28 14.67 1.82 3.12
N PHE A 29 14.22 0.60 2.80
CA PHE A 29 15.12 -0.48 2.38
C PHE A 29 15.00 -0.67 0.88
N ASN A 30 16.11 -0.53 0.17
CA ASN A 30 16.17 -0.73 -1.27
C ASN A 30 16.39 -2.22 -1.57
N SER A 31 15.48 -2.81 -2.36
CA SER A 31 15.60 -4.20 -2.81
C SER A 31 16.70 -4.39 -3.86
N ASN A 32 17.24 -3.31 -4.43
CA ASN A 32 18.17 -3.34 -5.55
C ASN A 32 17.65 -4.08 -6.80
N VAL A 33 16.37 -4.47 -6.81
CA VAL A 33 15.71 -4.99 -8.01
C VAL A 33 15.35 -3.81 -8.91
N LYS A 34 15.93 -3.81 -10.12
CA LYS A 34 15.60 -2.79 -11.13
C LYS A 34 14.24 -3.08 -11.73
N HIS A 35 13.47 -2.05 -11.90
CA HIS A 35 12.11 -2.08 -12.48
C HIS A 35 12.10 -2.43 -14.00
N ALA A 36 12.76 -3.48 -14.43
CA ALA A 36 12.97 -3.80 -15.85
C ALA A 36 11.69 -4.23 -16.63
N LEU A 37 10.55 -4.42 -15.95
CA LEU A 37 9.29 -4.90 -16.56
C LEU A 37 8.10 -3.96 -16.31
N GLU A 38 8.33 -2.74 -15.82
CA GLU A 38 7.29 -1.89 -15.23
C GLU A 38 6.24 -1.37 -16.19
N ASP A 39 6.63 -0.88 -17.36
CA ASP A 39 5.70 -0.13 -18.22
C ASP A 39 4.52 -1.01 -18.69
N GLY A 40 4.76 -2.26 -19.07
CA GLY A 40 3.71 -3.18 -19.51
C GLY A 40 2.85 -3.71 -18.37
N ALA A 41 3.46 -4.15 -17.26
CA ALA A 41 2.74 -4.77 -16.15
C ALA A 41 1.91 -3.73 -15.37
N TYR A 42 2.45 -2.56 -15.09
CA TYR A 42 1.71 -1.47 -14.44
C TYR A 42 0.50 -1.03 -15.28
N ASN A 43 0.70 -0.81 -16.58
CA ASN A 43 -0.39 -0.44 -17.49
C ASN A 43 -1.47 -1.53 -17.56
N THR A 44 -1.08 -2.82 -17.52
CA THR A 44 -2.04 -3.92 -17.41
C THR A 44 -2.88 -3.84 -16.14
N ARG A 45 -2.29 -3.56 -14.96
CA ARG A 45 -3.04 -3.42 -13.70
C ARG A 45 -4.02 -2.24 -13.77
N ARG A 46 -3.58 -1.13 -14.36
CA ARG A 46 -4.43 0.05 -14.57
C ARG A 46 -5.60 -0.28 -15.49
N ALA A 47 -5.35 -0.90 -16.63
CA ALA A 47 -6.39 -1.29 -17.58
C ALA A 47 -7.41 -2.26 -16.96
N GLN A 48 -6.95 -3.25 -16.17
CA GLN A 48 -7.84 -4.15 -15.41
C GLN A 48 -8.73 -3.38 -14.41
N GLY A 49 -8.18 -2.38 -13.72
CA GLY A 49 -8.98 -1.51 -12.87
C GLY A 49 -10.03 -0.72 -13.65
N GLU A 50 -9.66 -0.10 -14.76
CA GLU A 50 -10.57 0.66 -15.63
C GLU A 50 -11.69 -0.22 -16.20
N GLU A 51 -11.36 -1.44 -16.65
CA GLU A 51 -12.32 -2.46 -17.09
C GLU A 51 -13.35 -2.76 -15.99
N GLY A 52 -12.87 -3.09 -14.79
CA GLY A 52 -13.77 -3.42 -13.68
C GLY A 52 -14.66 -2.25 -13.24
N LEU A 53 -14.12 -1.03 -13.21
CA LEU A 53 -14.92 0.17 -12.94
C LEU A 53 -15.99 0.38 -14.02
N SER A 54 -15.70 0.09 -15.29
CA SER A 54 -16.67 0.17 -16.38
C SER A 54 -17.82 -0.82 -16.17
N ILE A 55 -17.53 -2.05 -15.72
CA ILE A 55 -18.55 -3.06 -15.42
C ILE A 55 -19.43 -2.59 -14.24
N ILE A 56 -18.82 -2.08 -13.16
CA ILE A 56 -19.55 -1.54 -12.01
C ILE A 56 -20.48 -0.40 -12.47
N LYS A 57 -19.99 0.53 -13.29
CA LYS A 57 -20.77 1.68 -13.79
C LYS A 57 -21.99 1.27 -14.60
N LYS A 58 -21.93 0.20 -15.39
CA LYS A 58 -23.06 -0.31 -16.16
C LYS A 58 -24.23 -0.69 -15.25
N LYS A 59 -23.92 -1.28 -14.08
CA LYS A 59 -24.93 -1.72 -13.11
C LYS A 59 -25.33 -0.62 -12.13
N PHE A 60 -24.39 0.26 -11.80
CA PHE A 60 -24.52 1.34 -10.82
C PHE A 60 -24.06 2.67 -11.46
N PRO A 61 -24.89 3.35 -12.29
CA PRO A 61 -24.49 4.53 -13.07
C PRO A 61 -24.01 5.72 -12.24
N GLN A 62 -24.40 5.80 -10.96
CA GLN A 62 -23.97 6.83 -10.02
C GLN A 62 -22.52 6.67 -9.55
N THR A 63 -21.89 5.48 -9.76
CA THR A 63 -20.48 5.21 -9.39
C THR A 63 -19.58 5.76 -10.48
N LEU A 64 -19.06 6.97 -10.30
CA LEU A 64 -18.22 7.63 -11.31
C LEU A 64 -16.74 7.25 -11.19
N HIS A 65 -16.28 7.02 -9.97
CA HIS A 65 -14.89 6.70 -9.64
C HIS A 65 -14.84 5.55 -8.62
N PHE A 66 -13.68 4.92 -8.44
CA PHE A 66 -13.52 3.88 -7.42
C PHE A 66 -13.81 4.37 -5.99
N ARG A 67 -13.69 5.67 -5.70
CA ARG A 67 -14.06 6.22 -4.39
C ARG A 67 -15.56 6.19 -4.11
N ASP A 68 -16.38 6.01 -5.16
CA ASP A 68 -17.84 5.89 -5.08
C ASP A 68 -18.27 4.42 -5.07
N ALA A 69 -17.34 3.51 -5.38
CA ALA A 69 -17.61 2.08 -5.43
C ALA A 69 -17.56 1.46 -4.03
N THR A 70 -18.44 0.48 -3.79
CA THR A 70 -18.45 -0.29 -2.55
C THR A 70 -18.16 -1.77 -2.80
N MET A 71 -17.79 -2.50 -1.75
CA MET A 71 -17.59 -3.95 -1.84
C MET A 71 -18.88 -4.71 -2.17
N GLU A 72 -20.03 -4.19 -1.76
CA GLU A 72 -21.34 -4.72 -2.10
C GLU A 72 -21.59 -4.60 -3.60
N GLN A 73 -21.37 -3.44 -4.18
CA GLN A 73 -21.50 -3.22 -5.64
C GLN A 73 -20.56 -4.14 -6.44
N LEU A 74 -19.30 -4.27 -6.00
CA LEU A 74 -18.35 -5.18 -6.61
C LEU A 74 -18.81 -6.64 -6.52
N SER A 75 -19.36 -7.05 -5.38
CA SER A 75 -19.88 -8.39 -5.17
C SER A 75 -21.02 -8.75 -6.14
N VAL A 76 -21.93 -7.80 -6.42
CA VAL A 76 -23.05 -7.99 -7.35
C VAL A 76 -22.58 -8.29 -8.76
N VAL A 77 -21.51 -7.66 -9.22
CA VAL A 77 -20.98 -7.80 -10.59
C VAL A 77 -19.83 -8.81 -10.70
N LYS A 78 -19.52 -9.55 -9.63
CA LYS A 78 -18.35 -10.45 -9.56
C LYS A 78 -18.30 -11.44 -10.72
N ASN A 79 -19.44 -12.00 -11.11
CA ASN A 79 -19.52 -13.01 -12.17
C ASN A 79 -19.51 -12.41 -13.59
N GLU A 80 -19.51 -11.08 -13.71
CA GLU A 80 -19.47 -10.36 -14.99
C GLU A 80 -18.05 -9.99 -15.40
N MET A 81 -17.02 -10.32 -14.57
CA MET A 81 -15.63 -9.95 -14.80
C MET A 81 -14.67 -11.12 -14.58
N HIS A 82 -13.51 -11.05 -15.23
CA HIS A 82 -12.43 -12.00 -14.95
C HIS A 82 -11.96 -11.90 -13.50
N GLN A 83 -11.51 -13.04 -12.95
CA GLN A 83 -11.04 -13.11 -11.55
C GLN A 83 -9.95 -12.08 -11.22
N ASP A 84 -9.02 -11.83 -12.14
CA ASP A 84 -7.97 -10.84 -11.93
C ASP A 84 -8.52 -9.42 -11.88
N VAL A 85 -9.46 -9.06 -12.75
CA VAL A 85 -10.15 -7.77 -12.74
C VAL A 85 -10.86 -7.57 -11.40
N TYR A 86 -11.58 -8.60 -10.93
CA TYR A 86 -12.21 -8.57 -9.60
C TYR A 86 -11.19 -8.32 -8.47
N LYS A 87 -10.06 -9.03 -8.49
CA LYS A 87 -9.00 -8.85 -7.48
C LYS A 87 -8.44 -7.41 -7.49
N ARG A 88 -8.23 -6.82 -8.68
CA ARG A 88 -7.73 -5.43 -8.79
C ARG A 88 -8.75 -4.44 -8.24
N CYS A 89 -10.02 -4.58 -8.62
CA CYS A 89 -11.09 -3.72 -8.10
C CYS A 89 -11.23 -3.83 -6.59
N LYS A 90 -11.22 -5.07 -6.06
CA LYS A 90 -11.25 -5.32 -4.62
C LYS A 90 -10.12 -4.58 -3.90
N PHE A 91 -8.90 -4.75 -4.38
CA PHE A 91 -7.75 -4.05 -3.79
C PHE A 91 -7.95 -2.53 -3.78
N ILE A 92 -8.35 -1.95 -4.92
CA ILE A 92 -8.49 -0.49 -5.04
C ILE A 92 -9.53 0.04 -4.04
N ILE A 93 -10.69 -0.61 -3.94
CA ILE A 93 -11.75 -0.22 -3.01
C ILE A 93 -11.26 -0.33 -1.56
N GLU A 94 -10.65 -1.46 -1.20
CA GLU A 94 -10.11 -1.67 0.15
C GLU A 94 -8.98 -0.68 0.49
N GLU A 95 -8.11 -0.34 -0.47
CA GLU A 95 -7.00 0.57 -0.27
C GLU A 95 -7.45 2.02 -0.07
N ILE A 96 -8.53 2.44 -0.74
CA ILE A 96 -9.15 3.75 -0.51
C ILE A 96 -9.65 3.86 0.94
N GLU A 97 -10.36 2.84 1.43
CA GLU A 97 -10.85 2.84 2.81
C GLU A 97 -9.71 2.70 3.83
N ARG A 98 -8.69 1.92 3.51
CA ARG A 98 -7.46 1.78 4.32
C ARG A 98 -6.71 3.10 4.43
N THR A 99 -6.63 3.87 3.33
CA THR A 99 -6.01 5.20 3.33
C THR A 99 -6.75 6.17 4.23
N LYS A 100 -8.09 6.20 4.17
CA LYS A 100 -8.92 7.03 5.05
C LYS A 100 -8.75 6.64 6.52
N SER A 101 -8.79 5.34 6.80
CA SER A 101 -8.59 4.80 8.15
C SER A 101 -7.19 5.12 8.68
N GLY A 102 -6.15 4.92 7.87
CA GLY A 102 -4.77 5.24 8.22
C GLY A 102 -4.58 6.73 8.55
N ALA A 103 -5.16 7.61 7.73
CA ALA A 103 -5.16 9.05 8.00
C ALA A 103 -5.82 9.39 9.35
N ASN A 104 -6.93 8.72 9.67
CA ASN A 104 -7.62 8.90 10.95
C ASN A 104 -6.80 8.37 12.13
N TYR A 105 -6.16 7.20 11.99
CA TYR A 105 -5.28 6.65 13.04
C TYR A 105 -4.11 7.59 13.32
N LEU A 106 -3.48 8.16 12.28
CA LEU A 106 -2.41 9.15 12.45
C LEU A 106 -2.89 10.42 13.17
N LYS A 107 -4.07 10.94 12.82
CA LYS A 107 -4.65 12.11 13.52
C LYS A 107 -4.86 11.88 15.00
N ASN A 108 -5.21 10.65 15.37
CA ASN A 108 -5.45 10.24 16.76
C ASN A 108 -4.18 9.70 17.45
N GLY A 109 -3.01 9.77 16.81
CA GLY A 109 -1.75 9.29 17.37
C GLY A 109 -1.66 7.77 17.51
N ASN A 110 -2.56 7.01 16.88
CA ASN A 110 -2.59 5.55 16.94
C ASN A 110 -1.65 4.95 15.88
N ILE A 111 -0.35 5.00 16.17
CA ILE A 111 0.71 4.51 15.25
C ILE A 111 0.61 2.99 15.04
N ALA A 112 0.25 2.23 16.06
CA ALA A 112 0.11 0.77 15.93
C ALA A 112 -0.99 0.38 14.93
N ALA A 113 -2.14 1.06 14.95
CA ALA A 113 -3.20 0.83 13.97
C ALA A 113 -2.81 1.31 12.56
N PHE A 114 -2.09 2.42 12.46
CA PHE A 114 -1.53 2.88 11.18
C PHE A 114 -0.54 1.88 10.59
N GLY A 115 0.37 1.33 11.42
CA GLY A 115 1.32 0.30 11.01
C GLY A 115 0.63 -0.97 10.48
N LYS A 116 -0.46 -1.41 11.14
CA LYS A 116 -1.30 -2.51 10.62
C LYS A 116 -1.89 -2.19 9.24
N CYS A 117 -2.27 -0.94 8.98
CA CYS A 117 -2.70 -0.51 7.64
C CYS A 117 -1.57 -0.64 6.62
N MET A 118 -0.32 -0.34 6.99
CA MET A 118 0.83 -0.50 6.10
C MET A 118 1.04 -1.98 5.71
N TYR A 119 1.06 -2.90 6.66
CA TYR A 119 1.17 -4.34 6.39
C TYR A 119 -0.01 -4.87 5.54
N ALA A 120 -1.24 -4.46 5.86
CA ALA A 120 -2.42 -4.85 5.09
C ALA A 120 -2.40 -4.29 3.66
N SER A 121 -1.87 -3.08 3.47
CA SER A 121 -1.63 -2.51 2.14
C SER A 121 -0.61 -3.35 1.35
N HIS A 122 0.51 -3.75 1.97
CA HIS A 122 1.49 -4.62 1.31
C HIS A 122 0.89 -5.97 0.91
N ALA A 123 0.18 -6.62 1.79
CA ALA A 123 -0.51 -7.87 1.49
C ALA A 123 -1.48 -7.72 0.30
N GLY A 124 -2.26 -6.65 0.27
CA GLY A 124 -3.15 -6.34 -0.86
C GLY A 124 -2.40 -6.08 -2.17
N LEU A 125 -1.28 -5.36 -2.11
CA LEU A 125 -0.41 -5.10 -3.28
C LEU A 125 0.20 -6.39 -3.82
N ARG A 126 0.60 -7.33 -2.94
CA ARG A 126 1.14 -8.64 -3.31
C ARG A 126 0.05 -9.56 -3.85
N ASP A 127 -1.03 -9.80 -3.09
CA ASP A 127 -1.95 -10.92 -3.31
C ASP A 127 -3.11 -10.56 -4.25
N LEU A 128 -3.55 -9.29 -4.22
CA LEU A 128 -4.70 -8.81 -4.99
C LEU A 128 -4.30 -7.94 -6.17
N TYR A 129 -3.37 -7.00 -5.99
CA TYR A 129 -2.94 -6.12 -7.07
C TYR A 129 -1.80 -6.71 -7.89
N ASN A 130 -1.03 -7.64 -7.30
CA ASN A 130 0.04 -8.40 -7.91
C ASN A 130 1.13 -7.51 -8.53
N VAL A 131 1.70 -6.64 -7.69
CA VAL A 131 2.79 -5.72 -8.05
C VAL A 131 3.99 -5.86 -7.13
N SER A 132 4.01 -6.85 -6.23
CA SER A 132 5.18 -7.12 -5.40
C SER A 132 6.18 -8.04 -6.10
N CYS A 133 7.35 -8.22 -5.50
CA CYS A 133 8.33 -9.22 -5.89
C CYS A 133 8.90 -9.90 -4.63
N PRO A 134 9.56 -11.07 -4.77
CA PRO A 134 10.08 -11.83 -3.64
C PRO A 134 11.02 -11.05 -2.72
N GLU A 135 11.77 -10.09 -3.28
CA GLU A 135 12.70 -9.26 -2.53
C GLU A 135 11.97 -8.24 -1.64
N LEU A 136 10.92 -7.61 -2.18
CA LEU A 136 10.08 -6.68 -1.40
C LEU A 136 9.31 -7.42 -0.31
N ASP A 137 8.76 -8.60 -0.64
CA ASP A 137 8.03 -9.45 0.31
C ASP A 137 8.93 -9.87 1.46
N PHE A 138 10.18 -10.29 1.17
CA PHE A 138 11.18 -10.64 2.18
C PHE A 138 11.48 -9.46 3.12
N LEU A 139 11.74 -8.27 2.58
CA LEU A 139 12.04 -7.09 3.38
C LEU A 139 10.88 -6.71 4.32
N VAL A 140 9.63 -6.84 3.85
CA VAL A 140 8.46 -6.56 4.68
C VAL A 140 8.22 -7.67 5.70
N GLU A 141 8.45 -8.93 5.35
CA GLU A 141 8.35 -10.07 6.27
C GLU A 141 9.36 -9.94 7.41
N GLU A 142 10.64 -9.69 7.10
CA GLU A 142 11.66 -9.47 8.12
C GLU A 142 11.33 -8.28 9.02
N SER A 143 10.81 -7.19 8.45
CA SER A 143 10.33 -6.04 9.22
C SER A 143 9.18 -6.41 10.15
N SER A 144 8.26 -7.27 9.73
CA SER A 144 7.09 -7.66 10.53
C SER A 144 7.43 -8.53 11.72
N ASN A 145 8.59 -9.20 11.70
CA ASN A 145 9.09 -10.04 12.80
C ASN A 145 9.79 -9.24 13.91
N ILE A 146 9.94 -7.92 13.74
CA ILE A 146 10.63 -7.04 14.69
C ILE A 146 9.59 -6.15 15.38
N ARG A 147 9.51 -6.25 16.71
CA ARG A 147 8.51 -5.54 17.53
C ARG A 147 8.56 -4.01 17.38
N GLU A 148 9.76 -3.47 17.24
CA GLU A 148 10.04 -2.04 17.17
C GLU A 148 9.75 -1.47 15.76
N VAL A 149 9.34 -2.31 14.79
CA VAL A 149 8.85 -1.90 13.48
C VAL A 149 7.32 -1.85 13.52
N ALA A 150 6.77 -0.65 13.63
CA ALA A 150 5.32 -0.45 13.72
C ALA A 150 4.58 -0.82 12.43
N GLY A 151 5.23 -0.70 11.26
CA GLY A 151 4.63 -1.03 9.97
C GLY A 151 5.62 -0.97 8.83
N ALA A 152 5.37 -1.78 7.79
CA ALA A 152 6.14 -1.81 6.57
C ALA A 152 5.27 -2.13 5.35
N ARG A 153 5.66 -1.62 4.18
CA ARG A 153 5.04 -1.94 2.88
C ARG A 153 5.98 -1.60 1.73
N LEU A 154 5.74 -2.18 0.57
CA LEU A 154 6.38 -1.69 -0.65
C LEU A 154 5.96 -0.23 -0.94
N MET A 155 6.83 0.52 -1.60
CA MET A 155 6.64 1.91 -1.99
C MET A 155 6.66 2.07 -3.51
N GLY A 156 5.81 2.95 -4.05
CA GLY A 156 5.73 3.22 -5.48
C GLY A 156 4.91 2.19 -6.26
N GLY A 157 5.28 1.96 -7.50
CA GLY A 157 4.58 1.07 -8.44
C GLY A 157 4.78 -0.43 -8.19
N GLY A 158 5.73 -0.80 -7.34
CA GLY A 158 6.09 -2.20 -7.09
C GLY A 158 7.10 -2.76 -8.09
N PHE A 159 7.12 -4.08 -8.29
CA PHE A 159 8.04 -4.84 -9.16
C PHE A 159 9.53 -4.66 -8.83
N GLY A 160 9.87 -4.11 -7.68
CA GLY A 160 11.19 -3.76 -7.20
C GLY A 160 11.19 -2.43 -6.44
N GLY A 161 12.34 -1.76 -6.39
CA GLY A 161 12.53 -0.51 -5.67
C GLY A 161 12.61 -0.69 -4.16
N CYS A 162 11.90 0.11 -3.38
CA CYS A 162 12.06 0.18 -1.93
C CYS A 162 10.82 -0.29 -1.16
N THR A 163 11.05 -0.72 0.08
CA THR A 163 10.02 -0.74 1.12
C THR A 163 10.12 0.54 1.96
N ILE A 164 8.97 1.02 2.45
CA ILE A 164 8.87 2.07 3.46
C ILE A 164 8.55 1.43 4.81
N ASN A 165 9.33 1.74 5.83
CA ASN A 165 9.25 1.14 7.14
C ASN A 165 9.12 2.22 8.20
N LEU A 166 8.29 1.99 9.20
CA LEU A 166 8.08 2.86 10.34
C LEU A 166 8.73 2.22 11.56
N ILE A 167 9.89 2.71 11.96
CA ILE A 167 10.75 2.11 12.98
C ILE A 167 10.86 3.04 14.19
N GLU A 168 10.84 2.48 15.41
CA GLU A 168 11.14 3.24 16.61
C GLU A 168 12.55 3.86 16.53
N GLN A 169 12.65 5.17 16.82
CA GLN A 169 13.83 5.97 16.51
C GLN A 169 15.12 5.41 17.13
N ASP A 170 15.07 4.95 18.37
CA ASP A 170 16.25 4.48 19.09
C ASP A 170 16.79 3.14 18.58
N HIS A 171 16.00 2.42 17.77
CA HIS A 171 16.34 1.08 17.25
C HIS A 171 16.70 1.06 15.76
N VAL A 172 16.65 2.21 15.08
CA VAL A 172 16.82 2.29 13.61
C VAL A 172 18.13 1.67 13.14
N ALA A 173 19.26 2.02 13.76
CA ALA A 173 20.57 1.54 13.32
C ALA A 173 20.70 0.02 13.43
N GLN A 174 20.33 -0.54 14.58
CA GLN A 174 20.38 -1.97 14.85
C GLN A 174 19.45 -2.76 13.91
N ILE A 175 18.23 -2.27 13.71
CA ILE A 175 17.24 -2.93 12.85
C ILE A 175 17.68 -2.89 11.39
N ALA A 176 18.20 -1.75 10.93
CA ALA A 176 18.70 -1.62 9.57
C ALA A 176 19.85 -2.60 9.30
N GLU A 177 20.82 -2.70 10.21
CA GLU A 177 21.91 -3.66 10.11
C GLU A 177 21.39 -5.11 10.07
N THR A 178 20.47 -5.45 10.96
CA THR A 178 19.88 -6.80 11.04
C THR A 178 19.18 -7.18 9.73
N ILE A 179 18.31 -6.32 9.21
CA ILE A 179 17.55 -6.59 7.98
C ILE A 179 18.48 -6.67 6.77
N LEU A 180 19.44 -5.73 6.66
CA LEU A 180 20.40 -5.73 5.54
C LEU A 180 21.32 -6.94 5.57
N HIS A 181 21.78 -7.39 6.74
CA HIS A 181 22.58 -8.61 6.87
C HIS A 181 21.79 -9.84 6.40
N LYS A 182 20.55 -10.00 6.85
CA LYS A 182 19.68 -11.11 6.41
C LYS A 182 19.38 -11.05 4.91
N TYR A 183 19.18 -9.84 4.39
CA TYR A 183 18.91 -9.64 2.97
C TYR A 183 20.12 -9.98 2.10
N ALA A 184 21.33 -9.64 2.54
CA ALA A 184 22.58 -9.99 1.84
C ALA A 184 22.89 -11.49 1.84
N ALA A 185 22.34 -12.24 2.79
CA ALA A 185 22.51 -13.70 2.92
C ALA A 185 21.47 -14.51 2.12
N LYS A 186 20.47 -13.84 1.52
CA LYS A 186 19.42 -14.47 0.70
C LYS A 186 19.90 -14.74 -0.72
#